data_36c7a3f82c17a1d91592f16c815805db
#
_entry.id   36c7a3f82c17a1d91592f16c815805db
#
_cell.length_a   1.000
_cell.length_b   1.000
_cell.length_c   1.000
_cell.angle_alpha   90.00
_cell.angle_beta   90.00
_cell.angle_gamma   90.00
#
_symmetry.space_group_name_H-M   'P 1'
#
loop_
_entity.id
_entity.type
_entity.pdbx_description
1 polymer ?
#
loop_
_entity_poly.entity_id
_entity_poly.type
_entity_poly.pdbx_seq_one_letter_code
_entity_poly.pdbx_strand_id
1 'polypeptide(L)'
;GAAAAAGQLLDLDGAGIAKAWGIALSMASGANQFAFEPKGTMVKRMHGGIPAQNGVTAAQLARLGLEGPVQGIEGEFGFLHLFGIEPQPERLRKSGNETFEIHNISIKPYSCCRKFHSLIDALGEATDSFALDASMIDRITVHSPETAIGSHQMKRPDSVMAAQYSMPYIVGATLAYGPTRFDAYGEAHHDDARILDIVDRVEAQHDDGFDPMVPAKMPNRVDLHLRDGTTRSAEVLDSRGTPVHPLSTDGVLEKARALCETVDPGIDLDSIVGVVERFETCDDVSDLTELLVVPSFEEGMQMLAAAGDVARASAE
;
A
#
# COMPACT_ATOMS: atom_id res chain seq x y z
N GLY A 1 -5.77 17.75 3.12
CA GLY A 1 -4.54 18.03 2.33
C GLY A 1 -4.90 18.72 1.04
N ALA A 2 -5.58 18.08 0.09
CA ALA A 2 -5.88 18.63 -1.25
C ALA A 2 -6.63 19.98 -1.22
N ALA A 3 -7.61 20.14 -0.32
CA ALA A 3 -8.33 21.42 -0.18
C ALA A 3 -7.40 22.58 0.27
N ALA A 4 -6.42 22.30 1.14
CA ALA A 4 -5.46 23.30 1.56
C ALA A 4 -4.49 23.67 0.42
N ALA A 5 -3.93 22.65 -0.27
CA ALA A 5 -3.01 22.87 -1.38
C ALA A 5 -3.68 23.64 -2.55
N ALA A 6 -4.87 23.20 -2.97
CA ALA A 6 -5.65 23.90 -3.99
C ALA A 6 -6.08 25.31 -3.54
N GLY A 7 -6.47 25.46 -2.26
CA GLY A 7 -6.81 26.76 -1.69
C GLY A 7 -5.64 27.74 -1.72
N GLN A 8 -4.43 27.27 -1.42
CA GLN A 8 -3.21 28.08 -1.53
C GLN A 8 -2.94 28.54 -2.98
N LEU A 9 -3.07 27.61 -3.95
CA LEU A 9 -2.90 27.94 -5.37
C LEU A 9 -4.02 28.85 -5.93
N LEU A 10 -5.17 28.89 -5.26
CA LEU A 10 -6.31 29.74 -5.61
C LEU A 10 -6.32 31.06 -4.82
N ASP A 11 -5.25 31.39 -4.08
CA ASP A 11 -5.10 32.58 -3.25
C ASP A 11 -6.20 32.76 -2.18
N LEU A 12 -6.70 31.63 -1.63
CA LEU A 12 -7.63 31.69 -0.50
C LEU A 12 -6.89 32.07 0.78
N ASP A 13 -7.47 33.02 1.52
CA ASP A 13 -7.00 33.32 2.86
C ASP A 13 -7.36 32.20 3.88
N GLY A 14 -6.95 32.38 5.14
CA GLY A 14 -7.23 31.35 6.17
C GLY A 14 -8.74 31.06 6.35
N ALA A 15 -9.60 32.09 6.20
CA ALA A 15 -11.05 31.89 6.27
C ALA A 15 -11.59 31.12 5.05
N GLY A 16 -11.07 31.43 3.86
CA GLY A 16 -11.39 30.69 2.64
C GLY A 16 -10.95 29.23 2.70
N ILE A 17 -9.76 28.93 3.23
CA ILE A 17 -9.28 27.55 3.44
C ILE A 17 -10.16 26.81 4.47
N ALA A 18 -10.57 27.48 5.57
CA ALA A 18 -11.47 26.88 6.55
C ALA A 18 -12.83 26.50 5.94
N LYS A 19 -13.40 27.37 5.08
CA LYS A 19 -14.61 27.05 4.31
C LYS A 19 -14.39 25.85 3.39
N ALA A 20 -13.27 25.81 2.66
CA ALA A 20 -12.92 24.69 1.79
C ALA A 20 -12.82 23.37 2.57
N TRP A 21 -12.25 23.39 3.77
CA TRP A 21 -12.23 22.22 4.66
C TRP A 21 -13.63 21.79 5.07
N GLY A 22 -14.48 22.71 5.50
CA GLY A 22 -15.87 22.40 5.87
C GLY A 22 -16.66 21.76 4.71
N ILE A 23 -16.49 22.26 3.49
CA ILE A 23 -17.10 21.68 2.28
C ILE A 23 -16.51 20.28 2.01
N ALA A 24 -15.18 20.13 2.02
CA ALA A 24 -14.49 18.87 1.76
C ALA A 24 -14.89 17.77 2.76
N LEU A 25 -15.03 18.12 4.03
CA LEU A 25 -15.42 17.19 5.10
C LEU A 25 -16.87 16.70 4.96
N SER A 26 -17.76 17.51 4.39
CA SER A 26 -19.12 17.09 4.05
C SER A 26 -19.18 16.05 2.91
N MET A 27 -18.07 15.92 2.16
CA MET A 27 -17.89 14.92 1.10
C MET A 27 -16.98 13.77 1.53
N ALA A 28 -16.59 13.71 2.81
CA ALA A 28 -15.71 12.67 3.32
C ALA A 28 -16.41 11.29 3.27
N SER A 29 -15.69 10.31 2.76
CA SER A 29 -16.17 8.94 2.64
C SER A 29 -14.99 7.96 2.57
N GLY A 30 -15.25 6.69 2.29
CA GLY A 30 -14.21 5.69 2.12
C GLY A 30 -14.45 4.48 3.02
N ALA A 31 -15.61 3.80 2.82
CA ALA A 31 -15.96 2.60 3.57
C ALA A 31 -14.89 1.50 3.41
N ASN A 32 -14.54 0.83 4.51
CA ASN A 32 -13.49 -0.18 4.54
C ASN A 32 -13.98 -1.60 4.19
N GLN A 33 -15.23 -1.75 3.74
CA GLN A 33 -15.83 -3.04 3.39
C GLN A 33 -15.04 -3.79 2.33
N PHE A 34 -14.36 -3.08 1.41
CA PHE A 34 -13.54 -3.69 0.36
C PHE A 34 -12.48 -4.66 0.92
N ALA A 35 -12.01 -4.45 2.15
CA ALA A 35 -10.99 -5.29 2.79
C ALA A 35 -11.54 -6.65 3.27
N PHE A 36 -12.85 -6.80 3.31
CA PHE A 36 -13.57 -8.00 3.77
C PHE A 36 -14.31 -8.72 2.63
N GLU A 37 -14.23 -8.21 1.41
CA GLU A 37 -14.82 -8.87 0.25
C GLU A 37 -13.98 -10.06 -0.19
N PRO A 38 -14.55 -11.29 -0.25
CA PRO A 38 -13.80 -12.50 -0.60
C PRO A 38 -13.09 -12.42 -1.96
N LYS A 39 -13.73 -11.79 -2.96
CA LYS A 39 -13.14 -11.62 -4.30
C LYS A 39 -12.18 -10.44 -4.40
N GLY A 40 -12.09 -9.61 -3.34
CA GLY A 40 -11.38 -8.34 -3.41
C GLY A 40 -12.05 -7.35 -4.37
N THR A 41 -11.73 -6.08 -4.24
CA THR A 41 -12.23 -5.03 -5.14
C THR A 41 -11.17 -3.98 -5.40
N MET A 42 -11.21 -3.34 -6.57
CA MET A 42 -10.30 -2.27 -6.94
C MET A 42 -10.65 -0.91 -6.30
N VAL A 43 -11.80 -0.80 -5.63
CA VAL A 43 -12.29 0.47 -5.05
C VAL A 43 -11.32 1.12 -4.08
N LYS A 44 -10.50 0.33 -3.37
CA LYS A 44 -9.44 0.85 -2.50
C LYS A 44 -8.52 1.84 -3.22
N ARG A 45 -8.23 1.63 -4.50
CA ARG A 45 -7.35 2.50 -5.29
C ARG A 45 -7.97 3.88 -5.53
N MET A 46 -9.28 4.00 -5.45
CA MET A 46 -10.03 5.27 -5.55
C MET A 46 -9.96 6.08 -4.24
N HIS A 47 -9.66 5.45 -3.11
CA HIS A 47 -9.64 6.13 -1.79
C HIS A 47 -8.54 7.19 -1.64
N GLY A 48 -7.57 7.25 -2.53
CA GLY A 48 -6.62 8.36 -2.63
C GLY A 48 -7.13 9.46 -3.56
N GLY A 49 -7.63 9.08 -4.75
CA GLY A 49 -8.04 10.02 -5.80
C GLY A 49 -9.35 10.75 -5.49
N ILE A 50 -10.37 10.06 -5.03
CA ILE A 50 -11.68 10.69 -4.74
C ILE A 50 -11.58 11.78 -3.65
N PRO A 51 -10.93 11.55 -2.49
CA PRO A 51 -10.74 12.62 -1.51
C PRO A 51 -9.91 13.79 -2.04
N ALA A 52 -8.92 13.53 -2.90
CA ALA A 52 -8.14 14.59 -3.54
C ALA A 52 -9.02 15.44 -4.48
N GLN A 53 -9.81 14.80 -5.33
CA GLN A 53 -10.78 15.47 -6.21
C GLN A 53 -11.77 16.31 -5.40
N ASN A 54 -12.35 15.74 -4.34
CA ASN A 54 -13.28 16.43 -3.46
C ASN A 54 -12.62 17.67 -2.81
N GLY A 55 -11.36 17.55 -2.41
CA GLY A 55 -10.60 18.67 -1.85
C GLY A 55 -10.39 19.81 -2.83
N VAL A 56 -9.99 19.52 -4.08
CA VAL A 56 -9.86 20.53 -5.15
C VAL A 56 -11.21 21.18 -5.44
N THR A 57 -12.26 20.38 -5.60
CA THR A 57 -13.62 20.88 -5.81
C THR A 57 -14.09 21.81 -4.68
N ALA A 58 -13.81 21.43 -3.43
CA ALA A 58 -14.16 22.23 -2.26
C ALA A 58 -13.45 23.59 -2.26
N ALA A 59 -12.16 23.63 -2.62
CA ALA A 59 -11.42 24.89 -2.73
C ALA A 59 -11.99 25.80 -3.83
N GLN A 60 -12.34 25.23 -4.99
CA GLN A 60 -12.98 25.98 -6.08
C GLN A 60 -14.35 26.53 -5.66
N LEU A 61 -15.17 25.74 -4.98
CA LEU A 61 -16.48 26.16 -4.50
C LEU A 61 -16.35 27.27 -3.43
N ALA A 62 -15.40 27.16 -2.50
CA ALA A 62 -15.13 28.20 -1.51
C ALA A 62 -14.68 29.52 -2.17
N ARG A 63 -13.84 29.45 -3.22
CA ARG A 63 -13.47 30.62 -4.02
C ARG A 63 -14.65 31.28 -4.69
N LEU A 64 -15.65 30.51 -5.11
CA LEU A 64 -16.88 31.01 -5.70
C LEU A 64 -17.89 31.54 -4.66
N GLY A 65 -17.54 31.49 -3.37
CA GLY A 65 -18.37 32.04 -2.29
C GLY A 65 -19.30 31.01 -1.62
N LEU A 66 -19.18 29.71 -1.92
CA LEU A 66 -19.93 28.70 -1.17
C LEU A 66 -19.42 28.65 0.28
N GLU A 67 -20.35 28.73 1.22
CA GLU A 67 -20.05 28.62 2.65
C GLU A 67 -19.95 27.16 3.08
N GLY A 68 -18.88 26.84 3.84
CA GLY A 68 -18.73 25.56 4.52
C GLY A 68 -18.82 25.73 6.03
N PRO A 69 -19.18 24.68 6.79
CA PRO A 69 -19.23 24.75 8.25
C PRO A 69 -17.85 25.05 8.84
N VAL A 70 -17.76 26.14 9.58
CA VAL A 70 -16.49 26.60 10.21
C VAL A 70 -15.95 25.57 11.22
N GLN A 71 -16.85 24.88 11.93
CA GLN A 71 -16.50 23.82 12.89
C GLN A 71 -16.61 22.41 12.27
N GLY A 72 -16.35 22.29 10.98
CA GLY A 72 -16.46 21.01 10.26
C GLY A 72 -15.53 19.92 10.77
N ILE A 73 -14.40 20.28 11.41
CA ILE A 73 -13.44 19.31 11.98
C ILE A 73 -13.86 18.89 13.40
N GLU A 74 -13.92 19.87 14.33
CA GLU A 74 -14.06 19.64 15.77
C GLU A 74 -15.48 19.80 16.33
N GLY A 75 -16.42 20.28 15.52
CA GLY A 75 -17.81 20.47 15.96
C GLY A 75 -18.48 19.15 16.40
N GLU A 76 -19.57 19.28 17.16
CA GLU A 76 -20.33 18.12 17.69
C GLU A 76 -20.73 17.09 16.61
N PHE A 77 -21.02 17.57 15.40
CA PHE A 77 -21.30 16.74 14.22
C PHE A 77 -20.17 16.82 13.18
N GLY A 78 -18.97 17.23 13.62
CA GLY A 78 -17.79 17.37 12.79
C GLY A 78 -17.09 16.03 12.52
N PHE A 79 -16.07 16.09 11.66
CA PHE A 79 -15.34 14.92 11.19
C PHE A 79 -14.77 14.05 12.34
N LEU A 80 -14.18 14.67 13.36
CA LEU A 80 -13.54 13.94 14.46
C LEU A 80 -14.56 13.13 15.28
N HIS A 81 -15.76 13.66 15.48
CA HIS A 81 -16.81 12.97 16.23
C HIS A 81 -17.52 11.90 15.41
N LEU A 82 -17.64 12.09 14.09
CA LEU A 82 -18.27 11.10 13.21
C LEU A 82 -17.38 9.89 12.90
N PHE A 83 -16.07 10.09 12.82
CA PHE A 83 -15.12 9.06 12.38
C PHE A 83 -14.13 8.63 13.47
N GLY A 84 -14.02 9.37 14.56
CA GLY A 84 -13.12 9.07 15.68
C GLY A 84 -13.86 8.40 16.83
N ILE A 85 -13.22 7.42 17.47
CA ILE A 85 -13.73 6.78 18.70
C ILE A 85 -13.49 7.70 19.91
N GLU A 86 -12.29 8.29 19.99
CA GLU A 86 -11.85 9.21 21.04
C GLU A 86 -11.24 10.45 20.39
N PRO A 87 -12.08 11.45 19.99
CA PRO A 87 -11.58 12.64 19.30
C PRO A 87 -10.64 13.46 20.18
N GLN A 88 -9.48 13.82 19.64
CA GLN A 88 -8.44 14.60 20.31
C GLN A 88 -8.09 15.84 19.44
N PRO A 89 -8.94 16.87 19.38
CA PRO A 89 -8.75 18.02 18.50
C PRO A 89 -7.48 18.83 18.82
N GLU A 90 -7.01 18.78 20.08
CA GLU A 90 -5.76 19.42 20.51
C GLU A 90 -4.52 18.89 19.77
N ARG A 91 -4.54 17.62 19.32
CA ARG A 91 -3.44 17.02 18.52
C ARG A 91 -3.31 17.63 17.13
N LEU A 92 -4.32 18.33 16.63
CA LEU A 92 -4.27 19.03 15.35
C LEU A 92 -3.52 20.39 15.46
N ARG A 93 -3.31 20.87 16.70
CA ARG A 93 -2.62 22.14 16.97
C ARG A 93 -1.14 21.86 17.16
N LYS A 94 -0.35 22.08 16.09
CA LYS A 94 1.11 21.93 16.18
C LYS A 94 1.76 23.17 16.80
N SER A 95 2.73 22.95 17.68
CA SER A 95 3.48 24.02 18.35
C SER A 95 4.57 24.68 17.49
N GLY A 96 4.77 24.22 16.26
CA GLY A 96 5.78 24.71 15.34
C GLY A 96 7.18 24.08 15.48
N ASN A 97 7.44 23.37 16.56
CA ASN A 97 8.71 22.67 16.82
C ASN A 97 8.60 21.14 16.63
N GLU A 98 7.49 20.66 16.12
CA GLU A 98 7.24 19.24 15.95
C GLU A 98 7.72 18.76 14.58
N THR A 99 8.18 17.51 14.54
CA THR A 99 8.53 16.82 13.29
C THR A 99 7.29 16.70 12.39
N PHE A 100 7.46 16.95 11.10
CA PHE A 100 6.38 16.76 10.14
C PHE A 100 5.94 15.29 10.05
N GLU A 101 4.63 15.06 9.94
CA GLU A 101 4.07 13.70 9.87
C GLU A 101 4.58 12.88 8.67
N ILE A 102 5.13 13.51 7.64
CA ILE A 102 5.78 12.82 6.52
C ILE A 102 6.92 11.90 6.98
N HIS A 103 7.56 12.21 8.11
CA HIS A 103 8.60 11.36 8.69
C HIS A 103 8.05 10.11 9.39
N ASN A 104 6.74 10.09 9.67
CA ASN A 104 6.04 8.97 10.32
C ASN A 104 5.33 8.04 9.32
N ILE A 105 5.48 8.27 8.02
CA ILE A 105 4.89 7.38 7.01
C ILE A 105 5.75 6.14 6.78
N SER A 106 5.12 5.07 6.31
CA SER A 106 5.80 3.86 5.89
C SER A 106 5.83 3.76 4.37
N ILE A 107 6.98 3.38 3.82
CA ILE A 107 7.14 3.04 2.40
C ILE A 107 7.06 1.51 2.29
N LYS A 108 6.10 1.01 1.51
CA LYS A 108 5.93 -0.43 1.32
C LYS A 108 7.05 -1.02 0.46
N PRO A 109 7.87 -1.95 0.95
CA PRO A 109 8.80 -2.69 0.10
C PRO A 109 8.11 -3.74 -0.78
N TYR A 110 6.95 -4.25 -0.37
CA TYR A 110 6.25 -5.37 -1.03
C TYR A 110 4.87 -4.95 -1.55
N SER A 111 4.42 -5.56 -2.66
CA SER A 111 3.14 -5.26 -3.32
C SER A 111 1.95 -6.01 -2.73
N CYS A 112 1.83 -6.06 -1.40
CA CYS A 112 0.75 -6.75 -0.72
C CYS A 112 0.19 -5.95 0.47
N CYS A 113 -0.71 -6.55 1.23
CA CYS A 113 -1.27 -5.96 2.44
C CYS A 113 -0.17 -5.74 3.48
N ARG A 114 -0.15 -4.53 4.09
CA ARG A 114 0.86 -4.12 5.08
C ARG A 114 0.93 -5.08 6.30
N LYS A 115 -0.16 -5.73 6.65
CA LYS A 115 -0.22 -6.71 7.74
C LYS A 115 0.76 -7.88 7.58
N PHE A 116 1.20 -8.17 6.34
CA PHE A 116 2.07 -9.31 6.01
C PHE A 116 3.47 -8.92 5.58
N HIS A 117 3.86 -7.66 5.72
CA HIS A 117 5.23 -7.26 5.39
C HIS A 117 6.25 -7.87 6.35
N SER A 118 5.97 -7.89 7.65
CA SER A 118 6.80 -8.58 8.66
C SER A 118 6.83 -10.10 8.47
N LEU A 119 5.75 -10.70 7.92
CA LEU A 119 5.76 -12.10 7.52
C LEU A 119 6.76 -12.36 6.38
N ILE A 120 6.81 -11.48 5.37
CA ILE A 120 7.76 -11.60 4.27
C ILE A 120 9.20 -11.45 4.78
N ASP A 121 9.45 -10.50 5.69
CA ASP A 121 10.75 -10.33 6.33
C ASP A 121 11.12 -11.58 7.16
N ALA A 122 10.19 -12.14 7.94
CA ALA A 122 10.40 -13.37 8.70
C ALA A 122 10.66 -14.59 7.81
N LEU A 123 9.97 -14.70 6.66
CA LEU A 123 10.28 -15.74 5.66
C LEU A 123 11.71 -15.60 5.14
N GLY A 124 12.16 -14.37 4.88
CA GLY A 124 13.54 -14.11 4.47
C GLY A 124 14.56 -14.57 5.52
N GLU A 125 14.32 -14.27 6.80
CA GLU A 125 15.18 -14.72 7.90
C GLU A 125 15.17 -16.25 8.06
N ALA A 126 14.00 -16.88 8.06
CA ALA A 126 13.86 -18.33 8.22
C ALA A 126 14.45 -19.15 7.05
N THR A 127 14.59 -18.53 5.88
CA THR A 127 15.08 -19.16 4.64
C THR A 127 16.49 -18.71 4.24
N ASP A 128 17.23 -18.06 5.10
CA ASP A 128 18.56 -17.49 4.78
C ASP A 128 18.51 -16.60 3.52
N SER A 129 17.69 -15.57 3.55
CA SER A 129 17.45 -14.64 2.43
C SER A 129 16.90 -15.33 1.17
N PHE A 130 15.92 -16.23 1.36
CA PHE A 130 15.25 -16.99 0.32
C PHE A 130 16.15 -18.01 -0.42
N ALA A 131 17.26 -18.42 0.20
CA ALA A 131 18.13 -19.45 -0.36
C ALA A 131 17.62 -20.88 -0.14
N LEU A 132 16.70 -21.10 0.82
CA LEU A 132 16.13 -22.41 1.09
C LEU A 132 15.17 -22.80 -0.06
N ASP A 133 15.39 -23.99 -0.64
CA ASP A 133 14.45 -24.55 -1.61
C ASP A 133 13.08 -24.84 -0.95
N ALA A 134 12.04 -24.25 -1.46
CA ALA A 134 10.66 -24.41 -0.96
C ALA A 134 10.17 -25.87 -1.01
N SER A 135 10.76 -26.74 -1.86
CA SER A 135 10.48 -28.17 -1.91
C SER A 135 10.86 -28.92 -0.64
N MET A 136 11.82 -28.37 0.14
CA MET A 136 12.25 -28.93 1.43
C MET A 136 11.26 -28.66 2.55
N ILE A 137 10.32 -27.74 2.37
CA ILE A 137 9.34 -27.38 3.38
C ILE A 137 8.15 -28.35 3.28
N ASP A 138 7.76 -28.94 4.39
CA ASP A 138 6.59 -29.82 4.51
C ASP A 138 5.34 -29.03 4.88
N ARG A 139 5.45 -28.15 5.89
CA ARG A 139 4.36 -27.32 6.42
C ARG A 139 4.89 -25.97 6.87
N ILE A 140 4.04 -24.96 6.73
CA ILE A 140 4.33 -23.58 7.14
C ILE A 140 3.28 -23.13 8.13
N THR A 141 3.67 -22.81 9.36
CA THR A 141 2.77 -22.22 10.35
C THR A 141 3.07 -20.73 10.45
N VAL A 142 2.06 -19.89 10.22
CA VAL A 142 2.16 -18.44 10.34
C VAL A 142 1.40 -18.00 11.57
N HIS A 143 2.10 -17.40 12.53
CA HIS A 143 1.53 -16.81 13.72
C HIS A 143 1.35 -15.32 13.51
N SER A 144 0.12 -14.84 13.74
CA SER A 144 -0.27 -13.45 13.47
C SER A 144 -1.29 -12.95 14.50
N PRO A 145 -1.46 -11.63 14.66
CA PRO A 145 -2.55 -11.08 15.45
C PRO A 145 -3.92 -11.41 14.81
N GLU A 146 -4.97 -11.43 15.62
CA GLU A 146 -6.35 -11.75 15.19
C GLU A 146 -6.79 -10.97 13.96
N THR A 147 -6.47 -9.67 13.91
CA THR A 147 -6.83 -8.79 12.79
C THR A 147 -6.18 -9.16 11.46
N ALA A 148 -5.14 -9.98 11.45
CA ALA A 148 -4.44 -10.43 10.25
C ALA A 148 -4.92 -11.81 9.80
N ILE A 149 -5.57 -12.60 10.66
CA ILE A 149 -6.03 -13.95 10.31
C ILE A 149 -7.40 -13.90 9.62
N GLY A 150 -8.40 -13.41 10.27
CA GLY A 150 -9.81 -13.31 9.86
C GLY A 150 -10.11 -13.60 8.37
N SER A 151 -10.33 -12.54 7.60
CA SER A 151 -10.70 -12.60 6.16
C SER A 151 -9.53 -12.86 5.20
N HIS A 152 -8.29 -13.03 5.70
CA HIS A 152 -7.08 -13.05 4.87
C HIS A 152 -6.53 -14.46 4.57
N GLN A 153 -7.36 -15.51 4.64
CA GLN A 153 -6.93 -16.90 4.49
C GLN A 153 -7.36 -17.57 3.18
N MET A 154 -7.70 -16.78 2.17
CA MET A 154 -8.10 -17.31 0.87
C MET A 154 -6.94 -18.04 0.19
N LYS A 155 -7.07 -19.33 -0.08
CA LYS A 155 -6.03 -20.15 -0.74
C LYS A 155 -6.05 -20.05 -2.26
N ARG A 156 -7.16 -19.66 -2.86
CA ARG A 156 -7.36 -19.55 -4.30
C ARG A 156 -7.97 -18.19 -4.63
N PRO A 157 -7.15 -17.12 -4.68
CA PRO A 157 -7.63 -15.81 -5.06
C PRO A 157 -8.00 -15.79 -6.55
N ASP A 158 -9.07 -15.09 -6.90
CA ASP A 158 -9.56 -14.90 -8.25
C ASP A 158 -9.42 -13.45 -8.74
N SER A 159 -8.66 -12.65 -8.04
CA SER A 159 -8.34 -11.28 -8.41
C SER A 159 -7.00 -10.82 -7.82
N VAL A 160 -6.38 -9.84 -8.46
CA VAL A 160 -5.13 -9.21 -7.99
C VAL A 160 -5.26 -8.73 -6.54
N MET A 161 -6.39 -8.09 -6.21
CA MET A 161 -6.61 -7.56 -4.87
C MET A 161 -6.78 -8.70 -3.84
N ALA A 162 -7.50 -9.77 -4.18
CA ALA A 162 -7.64 -10.93 -3.31
C ALA A 162 -6.27 -11.61 -3.06
N ALA A 163 -5.44 -11.75 -4.10
CA ALA A 163 -4.07 -12.28 -4.00
C ALA A 163 -3.20 -11.42 -3.07
N GLN A 164 -3.24 -10.09 -3.22
CA GLN A 164 -2.48 -9.15 -2.39
C GLN A 164 -2.94 -9.09 -0.92
N TYR A 165 -4.12 -9.62 -0.61
CA TYR A 165 -4.68 -9.68 0.75
C TYR A 165 -4.69 -11.09 1.34
N SER A 166 -4.39 -12.11 0.56
CA SER A 166 -4.33 -13.49 1.02
C SER A 166 -2.99 -13.81 1.66
N MET A 167 -2.96 -14.11 2.96
CA MET A 167 -1.75 -14.55 3.65
C MET A 167 -1.14 -15.82 3.03
N PRO A 168 -1.90 -16.90 2.78
CA PRO A 168 -1.32 -18.09 2.15
C PRO A 168 -0.74 -17.81 0.77
N TYR A 169 -1.43 -17.00 -0.04
CA TYR A 169 -0.93 -16.65 -1.38
C TYR A 169 0.33 -15.79 -1.33
N ILE A 170 0.40 -14.83 -0.39
CA ILE A 170 1.60 -14.01 -0.18
C ILE A 170 2.80 -14.88 0.18
N VAL A 171 2.63 -15.88 1.07
CA VAL A 171 3.68 -16.84 1.40
C VAL A 171 4.09 -17.64 0.16
N GLY A 172 3.10 -18.17 -0.58
CA GLY A 172 3.35 -18.93 -1.81
C GLY A 172 4.11 -18.14 -2.86
N ALA A 173 3.64 -16.95 -3.20
CA ALA A 173 4.27 -16.06 -4.18
C ALA A 173 5.70 -15.67 -3.76
N THR A 174 5.89 -15.34 -2.46
CA THR A 174 7.18 -14.95 -1.92
C THR A 174 8.21 -16.08 -1.97
N LEU A 175 7.84 -17.30 -1.59
CA LEU A 175 8.76 -18.43 -1.61
C LEU A 175 9.00 -18.99 -3.03
N ALA A 176 8.03 -18.84 -3.94
CA ALA A 176 8.17 -19.30 -5.32
C ALA A 176 9.03 -18.36 -6.19
N TYR A 177 8.94 -17.04 -5.96
CA TYR A 177 9.50 -16.02 -6.86
C TYR A 177 10.35 -14.95 -6.19
N GLY A 178 10.43 -14.97 -4.87
CA GLY A 178 11.07 -13.90 -4.10
C GLY A 178 10.13 -12.74 -3.77
N PRO A 179 10.55 -11.87 -2.83
CA PRO A 179 9.70 -10.83 -2.25
C PRO A 179 9.44 -9.63 -3.18
N THR A 180 10.26 -9.45 -4.21
CA THR A 180 10.22 -8.29 -5.12
C THR A 180 9.59 -8.61 -6.48
N ARG A 181 9.06 -9.82 -6.68
CA ARG A 181 8.31 -10.18 -7.87
C ARG A 181 6.89 -9.61 -7.81
N PHE A 182 6.74 -8.34 -8.21
CA PHE A 182 5.50 -7.58 -8.03
C PHE A 182 4.34 -8.08 -8.89
N ASP A 183 4.61 -8.67 -10.05
CA ASP A 183 3.64 -9.27 -10.96
C ASP A 183 3.12 -10.64 -10.49
N ALA A 184 3.76 -11.29 -9.52
CA ALA A 184 3.33 -12.59 -8.98
C ALA A 184 1.92 -12.59 -8.36
N TYR A 185 1.33 -11.41 -8.12
CA TYR A 185 -0.06 -11.25 -7.69
C TYR A 185 -1.03 -11.06 -8.86
N GLY A 186 -0.53 -11.00 -10.09
CA GLY A 186 -1.31 -10.82 -11.30
C GLY A 186 -2.11 -12.07 -11.68
N GLU A 187 -3.14 -11.89 -12.53
CA GLU A 187 -4.05 -12.96 -12.94
C GLU A 187 -3.31 -14.13 -13.61
N ALA A 188 -2.22 -13.87 -14.33
CA ALA A 188 -1.40 -14.91 -14.96
C ALA A 188 -0.79 -15.91 -13.97
N HIS A 189 -0.72 -15.59 -12.68
CA HIS A 189 -0.14 -16.42 -11.64
C HIS A 189 -1.16 -17.04 -10.69
N HIS A 190 -2.46 -16.76 -10.83
CA HIS A 190 -3.48 -17.28 -9.91
C HIS A 190 -3.57 -18.81 -9.93
N ASP A 191 -3.28 -19.45 -11.06
CA ASP A 191 -3.24 -20.90 -11.23
C ASP A 191 -1.81 -21.48 -11.29
N ASP A 192 -0.79 -20.70 -10.92
CA ASP A 192 0.59 -21.19 -10.93
C ASP A 192 0.81 -22.28 -9.90
N ALA A 193 1.11 -23.50 -10.39
CA ALA A 193 1.28 -24.68 -9.54
C ALA A 193 2.40 -24.53 -8.50
N ARG A 194 3.46 -23.74 -8.77
CA ARG A 194 4.56 -23.48 -7.83
C ARG A 194 4.09 -22.66 -6.63
N ILE A 195 3.23 -21.66 -6.87
CA ILE A 195 2.60 -20.87 -5.80
C ILE A 195 1.62 -21.74 -5.04
N LEU A 196 0.71 -22.41 -5.75
CA LEU A 196 -0.42 -23.12 -5.14
C LEU A 196 0.01 -24.33 -4.32
N ASP A 197 1.09 -25.03 -4.70
CA ASP A 197 1.66 -26.12 -3.92
C ASP A 197 2.18 -25.62 -2.54
N ILE A 198 2.77 -24.43 -2.48
CA ILE A 198 3.20 -23.81 -1.21
C ILE A 198 1.99 -23.34 -0.42
N VAL A 199 1.02 -22.68 -1.08
CA VAL A 199 -0.24 -22.21 -0.46
C VAL A 199 -0.96 -23.30 0.32
N ASP A 200 -0.99 -24.52 -0.22
CA ASP A 200 -1.70 -25.65 0.41
C ASP A 200 -1.07 -26.08 1.73
N ARG A 201 0.23 -25.83 1.92
CA ARG A 201 1.00 -26.14 3.13
C ARG A 201 0.94 -25.04 4.20
N VAL A 202 0.30 -23.90 3.92
CA VAL A 202 0.21 -22.76 4.86
C VAL A 202 -0.97 -22.94 5.80
N GLU A 203 -0.69 -22.80 7.08
CA GLU A 203 -1.64 -22.77 8.19
C GLU A 203 -1.46 -21.50 8.99
N ALA A 204 -2.56 -20.80 9.30
CA ALA A 204 -2.56 -19.61 10.14
C ALA A 204 -2.88 -19.96 11.57
N GLN A 205 -2.16 -19.36 12.50
CA GLN A 205 -2.39 -19.48 13.94
C GLN A 205 -2.44 -18.10 14.59
N HIS A 206 -3.47 -17.85 15.40
CA HIS A 206 -3.56 -16.65 16.21
C HIS A 206 -2.52 -16.70 17.33
N ASP A 207 -1.82 -15.58 17.52
CA ASP A 207 -0.93 -15.35 18.65
C ASP A 207 -1.44 -14.13 19.42
N ASP A 208 -2.05 -14.38 20.58
CA ASP A 208 -2.65 -13.36 21.43
C ASP A 208 -1.62 -12.38 22.02
N GLY A 209 -0.35 -12.77 22.08
CA GLY A 209 0.76 -11.90 22.45
C GLY A 209 1.01 -10.78 21.45
N PHE A 210 0.55 -10.93 20.21
CA PHE A 210 0.71 -9.94 19.17
C PHE A 210 -0.40 -8.87 19.14
N ASP A 211 -1.60 -9.18 19.63
CA ASP A 211 -2.75 -8.28 19.59
C ASP A 211 -2.50 -6.90 20.25
N PRO A 212 -1.85 -6.81 21.42
CA PRO A 212 -1.59 -5.52 22.05
C PRO A 212 -0.64 -4.61 21.26
N MET A 213 0.09 -5.15 20.28
CA MET A 213 1.04 -4.38 19.47
C MET A 213 0.36 -3.66 18.30
N VAL A 214 -0.85 -4.12 17.90
CA VAL A 214 -1.63 -3.56 16.78
C VAL A 214 -2.38 -2.31 17.27
N PRO A 215 -2.46 -1.24 16.47
CA PRO A 215 -1.95 -1.06 15.09
C PRO A 215 -0.53 -0.49 14.99
N ALA A 216 0.15 -0.22 16.12
CA ALA A 216 1.47 0.42 16.11
C ALA A 216 2.51 -0.44 15.36
N LYS A 217 2.44 -1.76 15.56
CA LYS A 217 3.24 -2.76 14.85
C LYS A 217 2.31 -3.81 14.24
N MET A 218 2.84 -4.55 13.27
CA MET A 218 2.16 -5.68 12.63
C MET A 218 3.07 -6.90 12.71
N PRO A 219 3.18 -7.55 13.91
CA PRO A 219 4.08 -8.66 14.12
C PRO A 219 3.63 -9.91 13.38
N ASN A 220 4.60 -10.70 12.95
CA ASN A 220 4.38 -12.05 12.45
C ASN A 220 5.55 -12.95 12.84
N ARG A 221 5.27 -14.23 13.12
CA ARG A 221 6.25 -15.29 13.25
C ARG A 221 5.93 -16.39 12.25
N VAL A 222 6.95 -17.00 11.68
CA VAL A 222 6.82 -18.17 10.81
C VAL A 222 7.61 -19.33 11.36
N ASP A 223 7.01 -20.52 11.34
CA ASP A 223 7.65 -21.79 11.61
C ASP A 223 7.62 -22.64 10.33
N LEU A 224 8.80 -22.87 9.74
CA LEU A 224 8.99 -23.72 8.57
C LEU A 224 9.36 -25.13 9.05
N HIS A 225 8.43 -26.07 8.94
CA HIS A 225 8.66 -27.48 9.23
C HIS A 225 9.24 -28.17 8.01
N LEU A 226 10.48 -28.60 8.10
CA LEU A 226 11.19 -29.20 6.96
C LEU A 226 10.96 -30.72 6.88
N ARG A 227 11.10 -31.27 5.67
CA ARG A 227 10.92 -32.71 5.42
C ARG A 227 11.93 -33.59 6.11
N ASP A 228 13.07 -33.04 6.56
CA ASP A 228 14.07 -33.75 7.37
C ASP A 228 13.70 -33.84 8.86
N GLY A 229 12.55 -33.28 9.25
CA GLY A 229 12.05 -33.23 10.64
C GLY A 229 12.52 -32.02 11.44
N THR A 230 13.36 -31.17 10.88
CA THR A 230 13.79 -29.91 11.56
C THR A 230 12.79 -28.81 11.37
N THR A 231 12.84 -27.79 12.25
CA THR A 231 11.99 -26.58 12.13
C THR A 231 12.91 -25.35 12.15
N ARG A 232 12.68 -24.42 11.22
CA ARG A 232 13.27 -23.10 11.22
C ARG A 232 12.22 -22.08 11.57
N SER A 233 12.52 -21.17 12.49
CA SER A 233 11.60 -20.15 12.98
C SER A 233 12.22 -18.79 12.89
N ALA A 234 11.40 -17.78 12.54
CA ALA A 234 11.78 -16.38 12.62
C ALA A 234 10.57 -15.53 13.01
N GLU A 235 10.82 -14.45 13.75
CA GLU A 235 9.81 -13.51 14.24
C GLU A 235 10.24 -12.09 13.92
N VAL A 236 9.35 -11.33 13.26
CA VAL A 236 9.56 -9.92 12.96
C VAL A 236 8.39 -9.13 13.52
N LEU A 237 8.67 -8.25 14.48
CA LEU A 237 7.65 -7.42 15.14
C LEU A 237 7.27 -6.20 14.32
N ASP A 238 8.22 -5.65 13.55
CA ASP A 238 7.98 -4.49 12.69
C ASP A 238 8.83 -4.60 11.43
N SER A 239 8.17 -4.53 10.27
CA SER A 239 8.80 -4.79 8.98
C SER A 239 9.68 -3.64 8.49
N ARG A 240 10.51 -3.94 7.50
CA ARG A 240 11.20 -2.91 6.72
C ARG A 240 10.23 -1.92 6.09
N GLY A 241 10.70 -0.71 5.86
CA GLY A 241 9.94 0.39 5.27
C GLY A 241 9.10 1.18 6.28
N THR A 242 9.17 0.89 7.58
CA THR A 242 8.60 1.72 8.66
C THR A 242 9.55 2.86 9.04
N PRO A 243 9.08 3.89 9.78
CA PRO A 243 9.96 4.92 10.32
C PRO A 243 11.06 4.39 11.23
N VAL A 244 10.84 3.24 11.89
CA VAL A 244 11.82 2.58 12.77
C VAL A 244 12.85 1.77 11.97
N HIS A 245 12.43 1.20 10.85
CA HIS A 245 13.25 0.41 9.92
C HIS A 245 13.10 0.94 8.49
N PRO A 246 13.57 2.17 8.20
CA PRO A 246 13.34 2.81 6.90
C PRO A 246 14.06 2.06 5.77
N LEU A 247 13.49 2.15 4.57
CA LEU A 247 14.21 1.76 3.37
C LEU A 247 15.34 2.77 3.11
N SER A 248 16.48 2.28 2.65
CA SER A 248 17.50 3.14 2.07
C SER A 248 17.01 3.74 0.75
N THR A 249 17.65 4.81 0.30
CA THR A 249 17.40 5.37 -1.05
C THR A 249 17.58 4.30 -2.13
N ASP A 250 18.63 3.50 -2.06
CA ASP A 250 18.86 2.40 -3.00
C ASP A 250 17.69 1.39 -3.01
N GLY A 251 17.18 1.01 -1.82
CA GLY A 251 16.02 0.11 -1.73
C GLY A 251 14.73 0.71 -2.32
N VAL A 252 14.55 2.02 -2.25
CA VAL A 252 13.44 2.71 -2.94
C VAL A 252 13.65 2.69 -4.46
N LEU A 253 14.87 2.94 -4.92
CA LEU A 253 15.22 2.93 -6.34
C LEU A 253 15.14 1.53 -6.95
N GLU A 254 15.59 0.50 -6.25
CA GLU A 254 15.41 -0.91 -6.68
C GLU A 254 13.93 -1.24 -6.90
N LYS A 255 13.08 -0.85 -5.96
CA LYS A 255 11.63 -1.04 -6.10
C LYS A 255 11.08 -0.26 -7.29
N ALA A 256 11.50 1.00 -7.48
CA ALA A 256 11.05 1.83 -8.59
C ALA A 256 11.44 1.21 -9.94
N ARG A 257 12.69 0.74 -10.09
CA ARG A 257 13.15 0.04 -11.30
C ARG A 257 12.31 -1.20 -11.59
N ALA A 258 12.12 -2.06 -10.61
CA ALA A 258 11.34 -3.28 -10.78
C ALA A 258 9.88 -3.01 -11.18
N LEU A 259 9.28 -1.92 -10.70
CA LEU A 259 7.93 -1.51 -11.08
C LEU A 259 7.90 -0.92 -12.50
N CYS A 260 8.85 -0.04 -12.84
CA CYS A 260 8.95 0.54 -14.19
C CYS A 260 9.17 -0.54 -15.25
N GLU A 261 10.09 -1.48 -15.02
CA GLU A 261 10.34 -2.60 -15.94
C GLU A 261 9.09 -3.47 -16.20
N THR A 262 8.20 -3.57 -15.21
CA THR A 262 6.96 -4.34 -15.34
C THR A 262 5.91 -3.61 -16.17
N VAL A 263 5.90 -2.28 -16.14
CA VAL A 263 4.87 -1.44 -16.81
C VAL A 263 5.35 -0.98 -18.17
N ASP A 264 6.50 -0.33 -18.21
CA ASP A 264 7.13 0.21 -19.43
C ASP A 264 8.65 0.29 -19.22
N PRO A 265 9.45 -0.59 -19.86
CA PRO A 265 10.90 -0.53 -19.77
C PRO A 265 11.52 0.73 -20.41
N GLY A 266 10.74 1.54 -21.12
CA GLY A 266 11.16 2.82 -21.70
C GLY A 266 11.10 4.00 -20.72
N ILE A 267 10.59 3.81 -19.50
CA ILE A 267 10.57 4.88 -18.48
C ILE A 267 11.99 5.28 -18.10
N ASP A 268 12.34 6.55 -18.32
CA ASP A 268 13.63 7.12 -17.93
C ASP A 268 13.65 7.45 -16.42
N LEU A 269 13.82 6.41 -15.61
CA LEU A 269 13.85 6.56 -14.16
C LEU A 269 15.02 7.43 -13.68
N ASP A 270 16.16 7.39 -14.36
CA ASP A 270 17.34 8.15 -13.94
C ASP A 270 17.12 9.67 -14.12
N SER A 271 16.45 10.08 -15.20
CA SER A 271 16.01 11.47 -15.37
C SER A 271 14.99 11.90 -14.33
N ILE A 272 14.02 11.04 -13.98
CA ILE A 272 13.05 11.32 -12.91
C ILE A 272 13.77 11.51 -11.58
N VAL A 273 14.68 10.62 -11.23
CA VAL A 273 15.49 10.71 -10.00
C VAL A 273 16.29 11.99 -9.97
N GLY A 274 16.97 12.33 -11.07
CA GLY A 274 17.77 13.56 -11.18
C GLY A 274 16.95 14.84 -10.99
N VAL A 275 15.67 14.87 -11.43
CA VAL A 275 14.78 16.02 -11.16
C VAL A 275 14.36 16.03 -9.68
N VAL A 276 14.00 14.87 -9.12
CA VAL A 276 13.57 14.76 -7.70
C VAL A 276 14.69 15.19 -6.76
N GLU A 277 15.95 14.81 -7.02
CA GLU A 277 17.11 15.20 -6.20
C GLU A 277 17.40 16.71 -6.18
N ARG A 278 17.03 17.44 -7.26
CA ARG A 278 17.18 18.91 -7.34
C ARG A 278 15.86 19.65 -7.24
N PHE A 279 14.77 18.99 -6.81
CA PHE A 279 13.42 19.55 -6.86
C PHE A 279 13.28 20.87 -6.11
N GLU A 280 14.01 21.06 -5.01
CA GLU A 280 14.02 22.32 -4.24
C GLU A 280 14.58 23.53 -5.03
N THR A 281 15.29 23.28 -6.11
CA THR A 281 15.90 24.31 -6.98
C THR A 281 15.27 24.36 -8.37
N CYS A 282 14.23 23.59 -8.63
CA CYS A 282 13.47 23.66 -9.87
C CYS A 282 12.62 24.90 -9.92
N ASP A 283 12.72 25.67 -11.00
CA ASP A 283 11.91 26.85 -11.24
C ASP A 283 10.50 26.51 -11.74
N ASP A 284 10.35 25.35 -12.37
CA ASP A 284 9.09 24.88 -12.98
C ASP A 284 8.87 23.38 -12.69
N VAL A 285 7.69 23.05 -12.20
CA VAL A 285 7.28 21.67 -11.96
C VAL A 285 7.12 20.85 -13.24
N SER A 286 7.02 21.50 -14.39
CA SER A 286 6.94 20.83 -15.71
C SER A 286 8.16 19.95 -15.98
N ASP A 287 9.35 20.30 -15.44
CA ASP A 287 10.55 19.47 -15.52
C ASP A 287 10.31 18.03 -15.04
N LEU A 288 9.46 17.85 -14.00
CA LEU A 288 9.09 16.54 -13.51
C LEU A 288 7.86 15.98 -14.24
N THR A 289 6.82 16.81 -14.44
CA THR A 289 5.55 16.28 -14.95
C THR A 289 5.64 15.81 -16.40
N GLU A 290 6.52 16.39 -17.22
CA GLU A 290 6.79 15.93 -18.59
C GLU A 290 7.42 14.53 -18.63
N LEU A 291 8.24 14.17 -17.62
CA LEU A 291 8.81 12.82 -17.48
C LEU A 291 7.80 11.77 -16.98
N LEU A 292 6.66 12.23 -16.44
CA LEU A 292 5.60 11.38 -15.90
C LEU A 292 4.40 11.26 -16.85
N VAL A 293 4.53 11.71 -18.11
CA VAL A 293 3.47 11.56 -19.11
C VAL A 293 3.29 10.07 -19.40
N VAL A 294 2.10 9.58 -19.11
CA VAL A 294 1.69 8.22 -19.47
C VAL A 294 0.89 8.26 -20.78
N PRO A 295 0.89 7.18 -21.58
CA PRO A 295 0.04 7.05 -22.74
C PRO A 295 -1.42 7.43 -22.42
N SER A 296 -2.15 7.95 -23.37
CA SER A 296 -3.59 8.19 -23.23
C SER A 296 -4.29 6.90 -22.79
N PHE A 297 -5.48 7.02 -22.18
CA PHE A 297 -6.24 5.84 -21.74
C PHE A 297 -6.46 4.84 -22.88
N GLU A 298 -6.70 5.33 -24.11
CA GLU A 298 -6.90 4.50 -25.29
C GLU A 298 -5.60 3.77 -25.69
N GLU A 299 -4.46 4.45 -25.69
CA GLU A 299 -3.14 3.86 -25.93
C GLU A 299 -2.78 2.87 -24.82
N GLY A 300 -3.03 3.21 -23.57
CA GLY A 300 -2.82 2.32 -22.43
C GLY A 300 -3.68 1.05 -22.50
N MET A 301 -4.93 1.16 -22.90
CA MET A 301 -5.81 0.01 -23.14
C MET A 301 -5.36 -0.85 -24.32
N GLN A 302 -4.84 -0.25 -25.39
CA GLN A 302 -4.26 -0.98 -26.54
C GLN A 302 -2.98 -1.73 -26.14
N MET A 303 -2.11 -1.11 -25.34
CA MET A 303 -0.90 -1.76 -24.81
C MET A 303 -1.25 -2.95 -23.90
N LEU A 304 -2.24 -2.81 -23.01
CA LEU A 304 -2.72 -3.89 -22.15
C LEU A 304 -3.34 -5.04 -22.96
N ALA A 305 -4.09 -4.74 -24.01
CA ALA A 305 -4.66 -5.74 -24.91
C ALA A 305 -3.56 -6.51 -25.64
N ALA A 306 -2.57 -5.79 -26.18
CA ALA A 306 -1.43 -6.38 -26.87
C ALA A 306 -0.57 -7.26 -25.95
N ALA A 307 -0.34 -6.83 -24.70
CA ALA A 307 0.36 -7.63 -23.70
C ALA A 307 -0.41 -8.91 -23.32
N GLY A 308 -1.74 -8.84 -23.24
CA GLY A 308 -2.61 -10.00 -23.01
C GLY A 308 -2.57 -11.01 -24.16
N ASP A 309 -2.49 -10.56 -25.41
CA ASP A 309 -2.38 -11.41 -26.59
C ASP A 309 -0.99 -12.08 -26.70
N VAL A 310 0.09 -11.37 -26.34
CA VAL A 310 1.44 -11.95 -26.27
C VAL A 310 1.53 -13.01 -25.17
N ALA A 311 0.90 -12.81 -24.04
CA ALA A 311 0.85 -13.80 -22.94
C ALA A 311 0.06 -15.06 -23.35
N ARG A 312 -0.99 -14.94 -24.16
CA ARG A 312 -1.74 -16.08 -24.71
C ARG A 312 -0.97 -16.81 -25.81
N ALA A 313 -0.30 -16.09 -26.70
CA ALA A 313 0.52 -16.68 -27.77
C ALA A 313 1.78 -17.41 -27.27
N SER A 314 2.27 -17.08 -26.08
CA SER A 314 3.40 -17.79 -25.44
C SER A 314 2.98 -18.98 -24.58
N ALA A 315 1.69 -19.22 -24.43
CA ALA A 315 1.11 -20.34 -23.68
C ALA A 315 0.57 -21.46 -24.59
N GLU A 316 0.53 -21.25 -25.90
CA GLU A 316 0.33 -22.26 -26.96
C GLU A 316 1.69 -22.77 -27.51
#